data_5585ec69fc72ece5dcddced39f44da2b
#
_entry.id   5585ec69fc72ece5dcddced39f44da2b
#
_cell.length_a   1.000
_cell.length_b   1.000
_cell.length_c   1.000
_cell.angle_alpha   90.00
_cell.angle_beta   90.00
_cell.angle_gamma   90.00
#
_symmetry.space_group_name_H-M   'P 1'
#
loop_
_entity.id
_entity.type
_entity.pdbx_description
1 polymer ?
#
loop_
_entity_poly.entity_id
_entity_poly.type
_entity_poly.pdbx_seq_one_letter_code
_entity_poly.pdbx_strand_id
1 'polypeptide(L)'
;NHRDRVAFLRLSSGEFKRGMKLKTDAGKALTVSAPVMFFADDRDVADQAYAGDVIGVPNHGVLRVGDTLSESGKWKVAGIPNFAPEMLRRARLKDPLKAKHLKKALESLAEEGVTQLFRLQVGGEYVIGAVGALQIDVMAQRVADEYDLEVVFEACPYDTARWISGPEAKIEEFIARHRSA
;
A
#
# COMPACT_ATOMS: atom_id res chain seq x y z
N ASN A 1 -7.06 -11.85 10.89
CA ASN A 1 -8.27 -11.74 10.07
C ASN A 1 -8.27 -10.38 9.37
N HIS A 2 -7.79 -10.33 8.10
CA HIS A 2 -7.52 -9.07 7.38
C HIS A 2 -8.77 -8.30 6.93
N ARG A 3 -9.94 -8.65 7.42
CA ARG A 3 -11.19 -7.99 7.07
C ARG A 3 -11.38 -6.65 7.77
N ASP A 4 -10.64 -6.40 8.84
CA ASP A 4 -10.85 -5.24 9.73
C ASP A 4 -9.71 -4.21 9.62
N ARG A 5 -9.28 -3.90 8.38
CA ARG A 5 -8.32 -2.81 8.17
C ARG A 5 -8.97 -1.47 8.44
N VAL A 6 -8.24 -0.59 9.11
CA VAL A 6 -8.63 0.79 9.34
C VAL A 6 -7.67 1.71 8.59
N ALA A 7 -8.20 2.59 7.76
CA ALA A 7 -7.45 3.67 7.17
C ALA A 7 -7.53 4.90 8.08
N PHE A 8 -6.39 5.47 8.41
CA PHE A 8 -6.31 6.72 9.17
C PHE A 8 -6.31 7.89 8.20
N LEU A 9 -7.27 8.78 8.37
CA LEU A 9 -7.48 9.97 7.55
C LEU A 9 -7.22 11.21 8.39
N ARG A 10 -6.26 12.04 8.00
CA ARG A 10 -6.07 13.37 8.58
C ARG A 10 -6.93 14.38 7.82
N LEU A 11 -7.75 15.09 8.54
CA LEU A 11 -8.52 16.20 7.99
C LEU A 11 -7.61 17.43 7.79
N SER A 12 -7.46 17.86 6.55
CA SER A 12 -6.62 19.03 6.23
C SER A 12 -7.42 20.33 6.21
N SER A 13 -8.72 20.25 5.92
CA SER A 13 -9.62 21.41 5.88
C SER A 13 -11.07 21.00 5.99
N GLY A 14 -11.92 21.93 6.40
CA GLY A 14 -13.36 21.74 6.48
C GLY A 14 -13.81 20.95 7.71
N GLU A 15 -15.02 20.43 7.62
CA GLU A 15 -15.70 19.62 8.63
C GLU A 15 -16.09 18.28 8.02
N PHE A 16 -15.83 17.22 8.74
CA PHE A 16 -16.32 15.89 8.41
C PHE A 16 -17.59 15.58 9.21
N LYS A 17 -18.57 14.95 8.55
CA LYS A 17 -19.78 14.43 9.19
C LYS A 17 -19.98 12.95 8.84
N ARG A 18 -20.43 12.19 9.82
CA ARG A 18 -20.78 10.78 9.63
C ARG A 18 -21.77 10.62 8.46
N GLY A 19 -21.54 9.63 7.61
CA GLY A 19 -22.36 9.39 6.42
C GLY A 19 -21.97 10.25 5.21
N MET A 20 -20.96 11.12 5.33
CA MET A 20 -20.51 11.96 4.24
C MET A 20 -20.01 11.10 3.07
N LYS A 21 -20.37 11.50 1.85
CA LYS A 21 -19.92 10.86 0.62
C LYS A 21 -18.66 11.58 0.12
N LEU A 22 -17.56 10.85 0.06
CA LEU A 22 -16.29 11.36 -0.40
C LEU A 22 -15.85 10.62 -1.67
N LYS A 23 -14.97 11.24 -2.42
CA LYS A 23 -14.32 10.65 -3.61
C LYS A 23 -12.82 10.74 -3.46
N THR A 24 -12.14 9.68 -3.88
CA THR A 24 -10.67 9.72 -4.03
C THR A 24 -10.30 10.59 -5.23
N ASP A 25 -9.04 11.03 -5.30
CA ASP A 25 -8.47 11.69 -6.47
C ASP A 25 -8.49 10.80 -7.72
N ALA A 26 -8.56 9.48 -7.58
CA ALA A 26 -8.80 8.51 -8.65
C ALA A 26 -10.29 8.33 -9.02
N GLY A 27 -11.20 9.11 -8.42
CA GLY A 27 -12.64 9.11 -8.72
C GLY A 27 -13.46 8.00 -8.05
N LYS A 28 -12.86 7.18 -7.16
CA LYS A 28 -13.60 6.16 -6.41
C LYS A 28 -14.47 6.82 -5.34
N ALA A 29 -15.74 6.50 -5.29
CA ALA A 29 -16.67 6.99 -4.27
C ALA A 29 -16.61 6.12 -3.00
N LEU A 30 -16.67 6.78 -1.85
CA LEU A 30 -16.68 6.16 -0.53
C LEU A 30 -17.71 6.86 0.35
N THR A 31 -18.52 6.09 1.07
CA THR A 31 -19.39 6.62 2.13
C THR A 31 -18.79 6.24 3.48
N VAL A 32 -18.50 7.23 4.30
CA VAL A 32 -17.90 7.02 5.62
C VAL A 32 -19.02 6.88 6.66
N SER A 33 -19.47 5.66 6.88
CA SER A 33 -20.62 5.35 7.73
C SER A 33 -20.27 5.13 9.21
N ALA A 34 -19.08 4.67 9.51
CA ALA A 34 -18.62 4.35 10.85
C ALA A 34 -17.18 4.83 11.09
N PRO A 35 -16.95 6.14 11.12
CA PRO A 35 -15.64 6.67 11.47
C PRO A 35 -15.40 6.48 12.97
N VAL A 36 -14.16 6.18 13.32
CA VAL A 36 -13.70 5.96 14.68
C VAL A 36 -12.70 7.05 15.03
N MET A 37 -12.86 7.72 16.15
CA MET A 37 -11.82 8.54 16.78
C MET A 37 -11.13 7.72 17.86
N PHE A 38 -9.84 7.95 18.02
CA PHE A 38 -9.04 7.29 19.03
C PHE A 38 -8.73 8.30 20.13
N PHE A 39 -9.34 8.11 21.29
CA PHE A 39 -9.04 8.87 22.51
C PHE A 39 -8.33 7.95 23.49
N ALA A 40 -7.01 8.06 23.57
CA ALA A 40 -6.18 7.16 24.38
C ALA A 40 -6.46 5.68 24.06
N ASP A 41 -7.05 4.94 25.00
CA ASP A 41 -7.36 3.50 24.83
C ASP A 41 -8.77 3.23 24.30
N ASP A 42 -9.62 4.26 24.18
CA ASP A 42 -11.02 4.11 23.77
C ASP A 42 -11.22 4.42 22.27
N ARG A 43 -12.14 3.67 21.66
CA ARG A 43 -12.57 3.85 20.27
C ARG A 43 -14.03 4.31 20.28
N ASP A 44 -14.23 5.59 20.06
CA ASP A 44 -15.56 6.16 19.94
C ASP A 44 -15.93 6.43 18.48
N VAL A 45 -17.21 6.26 18.17
CA VAL A 45 -17.73 6.62 16.85
C VAL A 45 -17.76 8.15 16.74
N ALA A 46 -17.06 8.68 15.75
CA ALA A 46 -17.02 10.12 15.49
C ALA A 46 -18.23 10.53 14.64
N ASP A 47 -19.13 11.31 15.16
CA ASP A 47 -20.20 11.91 14.36
C ASP A 47 -19.70 13.13 13.56
N GLN A 48 -18.73 13.86 14.09
CA GLN A 48 -18.12 15.05 13.49
C GLN A 48 -16.62 15.08 13.78
N ALA A 49 -15.86 15.65 12.85
CA ALA A 49 -14.42 15.91 12.99
C ALA A 49 -14.03 17.15 12.19
N TYR A 50 -12.96 17.84 12.60
CA TYR A 50 -12.55 19.12 12.07
C TYR A 50 -11.12 19.09 11.54
N ALA A 51 -10.74 20.14 10.81
CA ALA A 51 -9.38 20.28 10.31
C ALA A 51 -8.33 20.12 11.43
N GLY A 52 -7.38 19.21 11.22
CA GLY A 52 -6.36 18.80 12.19
C GLY A 52 -6.62 17.45 12.85
N ASP A 53 -7.88 17.01 12.92
CA ASP A 53 -8.25 15.72 13.49
C ASP A 53 -7.80 14.54 12.61
N VAL A 54 -7.63 13.38 13.26
CA VAL A 54 -7.39 12.10 12.61
C VAL A 54 -8.53 11.15 12.94
N ILE A 55 -9.20 10.64 11.91
CA ILE A 55 -10.26 9.66 12.04
C ILE A 55 -9.85 8.32 11.43
N GLY A 56 -10.28 7.22 12.04
CA GLY A 56 -10.16 5.88 11.49
C GLY A 56 -11.40 5.51 10.68
N VAL A 57 -11.21 4.96 9.50
CA VAL A 57 -12.31 4.52 8.63
C VAL A 57 -12.09 3.06 8.24
N PRO A 58 -13.12 2.19 8.38
CA PRO A 58 -13.02 0.83 7.90
C PRO A 58 -12.62 0.80 6.42
N ASN A 59 -11.54 0.08 6.12
CA ASN A 59 -11.00 0.01 4.76
C ASN A 59 -11.00 -1.42 4.22
N HIS A 60 -11.89 -1.71 3.31
CA HIS A 60 -11.98 -3.00 2.63
C HIS A 60 -11.17 -3.04 1.32
N GLY A 61 -10.04 -2.32 1.25
CA GLY A 61 -9.15 -2.29 0.09
C GLY A 61 -9.47 -1.18 -0.93
N VAL A 62 -10.29 -0.20 -0.55
CA VAL A 62 -10.62 0.96 -1.40
C VAL A 62 -9.57 2.05 -1.30
N LEU A 63 -9.09 2.32 -0.07
CA LEU A 63 -8.15 3.39 0.24
C LEU A 63 -6.73 2.87 0.32
N ARG A 64 -5.79 3.66 -0.19
CA ARG A 64 -4.34 3.44 -0.11
C ARG A 64 -3.67 4.59 0.61
N VAL A 65 -2.50 4.32 1.14
CA VAL A 65 -1.64 5.38 1.71
C VAL A 65 -1.29 6.40 0.64
N GLY A 66 -1.54 7.68 0.94
CA GLY A 66 -1.34 8.79 -0.01
C GLY A 66 -2.59 9.19 -0.80
N ASP A 67 -3.69 8.45 -0.73
CA ASP A 67 -4.95 8.87 -1.36
C ASP A 67 -5.47 10.16 -0.72
N THR A 68 -6.01 11.03 -1.56
CA THR A 68 -6.70 12.25 -1.13
C THR A 68 -8.20 12.07 -1.28
N LEU A 69 -8.93 12.39 -0.23
CA LEU A 69 -10.40 12.33 -0.20
C LEU A 69 -10.98 13.74 -0.17
N SER A 70 -12.01 13.96 -0.99
CA SER A 70 -12.81 15.20 -0.95
C SER A 70 -14.22 14.94 -1.46
N GLU A 71 -15.15 15.84 -1.19
CA GLU A 71 -16.53 15.74 -1.73
C GLU A 71 -16.54 15.77 -3.25
N SER A 72 -15.71 16.60 -3.86
CA SER A 72 -15.63 16.77 -5.32
C SER A 72 -14.78 15.71 -6.03
N GLY A 73 -13.81 15.10 -5.35
CA GLY A 73 -12.79 14.23 -5.94
C GLY A 73 -11.76 14.96 -6.81
N LYS A 74 -11.75 16.32 -6.78
CA LYS A 74 -10.89 17.13 -7.63
C LYS A 74 -9.58 17.55 -6.99
N TRP A 75 -9.49 17.41 -5.67
CA TRP A 75 -8.31 17.82 -4.92
C TRP A 75 -7.32 16.68 -4.82
N LYS A 76 -6.05 17.01 -4.97
CA LYS A 76 -4.94 16.11 -4.73
C LYS A 76 -3.92 16.83 -3.86
N VAL A 77 -3.69 16.28 -2.68
CA VAL A 77 -2.59 16.74 -1.82
C VAL A 77 -1.29 16.20 -2.40
N ALA A 78 -0.23 17.00 -2.39
CA ALA A 78 1.10 16.53 -2.77
C ALA A 78 1.43 15.30 -1.94
N GLY A 79 1.63 14.17 -2.63
CA GLY A 79 1.68 12.85 -2.02
C GLY A 79 2.93 12.61 -1.17
N ILE A 80 2.94 11.50 -0.48
CA ILE A 80 4.13 10.97 0.20
C ILE A 80 5.16 10.65 -0.90
N PRO A 81 6.40 11.17 -0.79
CA PRO A 81 7.41 10.90 -1.79
C PRO A 81 7.74 9.39 -1.85
N ASN A 82 7.80 8.86 -3.06
CA ASN A 82 8.25 7.50 -3.27
C ASN A 82 9.78 7.48 -3.20
N PHE A 83 10.32 6.97 -2.11
CA PHE A 83 11.75 6.75 -1.98
C PHE A 83 12.16 5.49 -2.72
N ALA A 84 13.31 5.52 -3.38
CA ALA A 84 13.90 4.29 -3.89
C ALA A 84 14.28 3.40 -2.70
N PRO A 85 14.03 2.09 -2.77
CA PRO A 85 14.41 1.19 -1.71
C PRO A 85 15.95 1.10 -1.61
N GLU A 86 16.46 1.00 -0.39
CA GLU A 86 17.88 0.79 -0.14
C GLU A 86 18.26 -0.71 -0.18
N MET A 87 17.28 -1.57 0.02
CA MET A 87 17.44 -3.01 0.00
C MET A 87 16.40 -3.66 -0.89
N LEU A 88 16.86 -4.55 -1.75
CA LEU A 88 16.01 -5.40 -2.60
C LEU A 88 16.20 -6.86 -2.19
N ARG A 89 15.10 -7.59 -2.01
CA ARG A 89 15.11 -9.01 -1.64
C ARG A 89 14.08 -9.76 -2.47
N ARG A 90 14.49 -10.90 -3.01
CA ARG A 90 13.61 -11.82 -3.72
C ARG A 90 12.77 -12.61 -2.72
N ALA A 91 11.47 -12.62 -2.92
CA ALA A 91 10.56 -13.45 -2.12
C ALA A 91 10.51 -14.85 -2.71
N ARG A 92 11.01 -15.84 -1.97
CA ARG A 92 10.99 -17.24 -2.34
C ARG A 92 10.08 -18.03 -1.41
N LEU A 93 9.05 -18.61 -1.99
CA LEU A 93 8.11 -19.45 -1.26
C LEU A 93 8.68 -20.88 -1.13
N LYS A 94 8.61 -21.48 0.05
CA LYS A 94 9.03 -22.86 0.24
C LYS A 94 8.08 -23.85 -0.44
N ASP A 95 6.77 -23.57 -0.40
CA ASP A 95 5.74 -24.41 -1.03
C ASP A 95 5.19 -23.72 -2.31
N PRO A 96 5.59 -24.15 -3.52
CA PRO A 96 5.14 -23.55 -4.78
C PRO A 96 3.62 -23.57 -4.99
N LEU A 97 2.88 -24.49 -4.36
CA LEU A 97 1.43 -24.59 -4.51
C LEU A 97 0.69 -23.39 -3.91
N LYS A 98 1.31 -22.72 -2.95
CA LYS A 98 0.76 -21.52 -2.28
C LYS A 98 1.09 -20.20 -3.02
N ALA A 99 1.57 -20.23 -4.27
CA ALA A 99 2.01 -19.02 -4.99
C ALA A 99 0.93 -17.93 -5.13
N LYS A 100 -0.33 -18.31 -5.32
CA LYS A 100 -1.46 -17.33 -5.36
C LYS A 100 -1.68 -16.64 -4.01
N HIS A 101 -1.48 -17.37 -2.91
CA HIS A 101 -1.59 -16.82 -1.56
C HIS A 101 -0.44 -15.87 -1.28
N LEU A 102 0.79 -16.22 -1.71
CA LEU A 102 1.95 -15.34 -1.60
C LEU A 102 1.71 -14.02 -2.32
N LYS A 103 1.25 -14.05 -3.56
CA LYS A 103 0.91 -12.83 -4.31
C LYS A 103 0.00 -11.92 -3.49
N LYS A 104 -1.13 -12.48 -3.03
CA LYS A 104 -2.13 -11.73 -2.25
C LYS A 104 -1.54 -11.17 -0.95
N ALA A 105 -0.73 -11.96 -0.25
CA ALA A 105 -0.07 -11.53 0.99
C ALA A 105 0.86 -10.34 0.74
N LEU A 106 1.76 -10.47 -0.23
CA LEU A 106 2.74 -9.43 -0.54
C LEU A 106 2.07 -8.14 -1.06
N GLU A 107 1.07 -8.25 -1.94
CA GLU A 107 0.31 -7.10 -2.43
C GLU A 107 -0.41 -6.39 -1.27
N SER A 108 -1.07 -7.16 -0.41
CA SER A 108 -1.77 -6.62 0.76
C SER A 108 -0.85 -5.88 1.73
N LEU A 109 0.31 -6.46 2.05
CA LEU A 109 1.27 -5.85 2.98
C LEU A 109 1.97 -4.63 2.36
N ALA A 110 2.25 -4.66 1.05
CA ALA A 110 2.83 -3.52 0.35
C ALA A 110 1.85 -2.32 0.26
N GLU A 111 0.55 -2.58 0.16
CA GLU A 111 -0.48 -1.53 0.18
C GLU A 111 -0.52 -0.74 1.50
N GLU A 112 0.00 -1.30 2.58
CA GLU A 112 0.16 -0.61 3.86
C GLU A 112 1.33 0.39 3.86
N GLY A 113 2.13 0.41 2.80
CA GLY A 113 3.18 1.43 2.58
C GLY A 113 4.50 1.19 3.33
N VAL A 114 4.63 0.07 4.05
CA VAL A 114 5.85 -0.26 4.80
C VAL A 114 6.97 -0.72 3.87
N THR A 115 6.64 -1.47 2.83
CA THR A 115 7.57 -2.00 1.82
C THR A 115 7.04 -1.76 0.42
N GLN A 116 7.91 -1.88 -0.57
CA GLN A 116 7.54 -1.81 -1.98
C GLN A 116 7.57 -3.20 -2.58
N LEU A 117 6.64 -3.47 -3.48
CA LEU A 117 6.54 -4.74 -4.19
C LEU A 117 6.82 -4.54 -5.68
N PHE A 118 7.80 -5.26 -6.18
CA PHE A 118 8.13 -5.34 -7.59
C PHE A 118 7.86 -6.76 -8.10
N ARG A 119 7.39 -6.85 -9.33
CA ARG A 119 7.25 -8.11 -10.04
C ARG A 119 8.15 -8.12 -11.26
N LEU A 120 9.03 -9.11 -11.35
CA LEU A 120 9.88 -9.27 -12.51
C LEU A 120 9.03 -9.65 -13.73
N GLN A 121 9.30 -9.03 -14.86
CA GLN A 121 8.62 -9.35 -16.12
C GLN A 121 8.97 -10.74 -16.64
N VAL A 122 10.23 -11.14 -16.45
CA VAL A 122 10.72 -12.48 -16.78
C VAL A 122 10.70 -13.32 -15.50
N GLY A 123 10.12 -14.52 -15.57
CA GLY A 123 10.02 -15.44 -14.43
C GLY A 123 8.87 -15.12 -13.44
N GLY A 124 8.34 -13.89 -13.45
CA GLY A 124 7.20 -13.51 -12.62
C GLY A 124 7.47 -13.49 -11.11
N GLU A 125 8.72 -13.55 -10.69
CA GLU A 125 9.15 -13.53 -9.29
C GLU A 125 8.85 -12.18 -8.64
N TYR A 126 8.68 -12.20 -7.32
CA TYR A 126 8.44 -11.00 -6.53
C TYR A 126 9.72 -10.54 -5.83
N VAL A 127 9.98 -9.25 -5.91
CA VAL A 127 11.07 -8.58 -5.20
C VAL A 127 10.47 -7.55 -4.25
N ILE A 128 10.88 -7.59 -3.00
CA ILE A 128 10.50 -6.63 -1.97
C ILE A 128 11.57 -5.56 -1.88
N GLY A 129 11.15 -4.31 -1.93
CA GLY A 129 11.98 -3.15 -1.64
C GLY A 129 11.71 -2.60 -0.24
N ALA A 130 12.76 -2.37 0.52
CA ALA A 130 12.69 -1.84 1.87
C ALA A 130 13.79 -0.80 2.11
N VAL A 131 13.61 0.05 3.11
CA VAL A 131 14.63 1.03 3.53
C VAL A 131 15.66 0.38 4.47
N GLY A 132 15.28 -0.69 5.17
CA GLY A 132 16.19 -1.36 6.10
C GLY A 132 15.83 -2.82 6.35
N ALA A 133 16.79 -3.56 6.92
CA ALA A 133 16.68 -5.00 7.18
C ALA A 133 15.47 -5.34 8.08
N LEU A 134 15.22 -4.54 9.11
CA LEU A 134 14.10 -4.76 10.02
C LEU A 134 12.74 -4.83 9.31
N GLN A 135 12.54 -4.04 8.26
CA GLN A 135 11.29 -4.10 7.48
C GLN A 135 11.13 -5.45 6.77
N ILE A 136 12.23 -6.04 6.31
CA ILE A 136 12.21 -7.38 5.70
C ILE A 136 11.88 -8.45 6.74
N ASP A 137 12.45 -8.36 7.94
CA ASP A 137 12.20 -9.30 9.03
C ASP A 137 10.74 -9.22 9.50
N VAL A 138 10.22 -8.00 9.68
CA VAL A 138 8.81 -7.76 10.01
C VAL A 138 7.89 -8.29 8.90
N MET A 139 8.25 -8.09 7.63
CA MET A 139 7.48 -8.63 6.51
C MET A 139 7.45 -10.16 6.54
N ALA A 140 8.59 -10.81 6.79
CA ALA A 140 8.69 -12.26 6.89
C ALA A 140 7.78 -12.81 8.00
N GLN A 141 7.86 -12.19 9.19
CA GLN A 141 7.05 -12.58 10.33
C GLN A 141 5.55 -12.40 10.04
N ARG A 142 5.16 -11.26 9.48
CA ARG A 142 3.76 -11.00 9.15
C ARG A 142 3.21 -11.95 8.08
N VAL A 143 4.01 -12.29 7.07
CA VAL A 143 3.62 -13.27 6.05
C VAL A 143 3.38 -14.64 6.69
N ALA A 144 4.21 -15.05 7.66
CA ALA A 144 4.03 -16.29 8.39
C ALA A 144 2.78 -16.25 9.30
N ASP A 145 2.65 -15.23 10.13
CA ASP A 145 1.60 -15.16 11.15
C ASP A 145 0.21 -14.90 10.57
N GLU A 146 0.13 -14.02 9.57
CA GLU A 146 -1.15 -13.57 9.03
C GLU A 146 -1.64 -14.42 7.86
N TYR A 147 -0.74 -15.04 7.10
CA TYR A 147 -1.09 -15.77 5.87
C TYR A 147 -0.73 -17.26 5.89
N ASP A 148 -0.09 -17.74 6.96
CA ASP A 148 0.39 -19.13 7.08
C ASP A 148 1.28 -19.54 5.88
N LEU A 149 2.24 -18.67 5.53
CA LEU A 149 3.16 -18.88 4.43
C LEU A 149 4.61 -18.84 4.91
N GLU A 150 5.37 -19.85 4.53
CA GLU A 150 6.82 -19.86 4.75
C GLU A 150 7.54 -19.24 3.56
N VAL A 151 8.02 -18.01 3.73
CA VAL A 151 8.74 -17.23 2.71
C VAL A 151 10.14 -16.91 3.19
N VAL A 152 11.10 -17.07 2.31
CA VAL A 152 12.49 -16.63 2.52
C VAL A 152 12.76 -15.42 1.63
N PHE A 153 13.30 -14.37 2.21
CA PHE A 153 13.72 -13.17 1.47
C PHE A 153 15.22 -13.26 1.19
N GLU A 154 15.56 -13.66 -0.03
CA GLU A 154 16.93 -13.90 -0.50
C GLU A 154 17.54 -12.65 -1.14
N ALA A 155 18.86 -12.55 -1.15
CA ALA A 155 19.55 -11.55 -1.96
C ALA A 155 19.22 -11.73 -3.45
N CYS A 156 19.12 -10.62 -4.17
CA CYS A 156 18.90 -10.63 -5.61
C CYS A 156 19.98 -9.76 -6.30
N PRO A 157 20.20 -9.94 -7.61
CA PRO A 157 21.26 -9.23 -8.33
C PRO A 157 20.88 -7.79 -8.70
N TYR A 158 20.02 -7.17 -7.93
CA TYR A 158 19.55 -5.80 -8.15
C TYR A 158 19.95 -4.92 -6.96
N ASP A 159 20.65 -3.83 -7.24
CA ASP A 159 21.11 -2.88 -6.23
C ASP A 159 20.13 -1.71 -6.07
N THR A 160 19.29 -1.47 -7.07
CA THR A 160 18.39 -0.30 -7.04
C THR A 160 17.14 -0.53 -7.87
N ALA A 161 16.08 0.20 -7.54
CA ALA A 161 14.87 0.33 -8.33
C ALA A 161 14.63 1.80 -8.68
N ARG A 162 14.14 2.05 -9.90
CA ARG A 162 13.78 3.38 -10.38
C ARG A 162 12.47 3.34 -11.12
N TRP A 163 11.69 4.37 -10.95
CA TRP A 163 10.48 4.59 -11.74
C TRP A 163 10.82 5.37 -12.99
N ILE A 164 10.29 4.94 -14.10
CA ILE A 164 10.38 5.68 -15.35
C ILE A 164 9.02 6.29 -15.65
N SER A 165 9.02 7.51 -16.16
CA SER A 165 7.82 8.20 -16.60
C SER A 165 8.05 8.84 -17.96
N GLY A 166 7.01 8.91 -18.76
CA GLY A 166 7.09 9.48 -20.12
C GLY A 166 5.89 9.07 -20.98
N PRO A 167 5.89 9.42 -22.27
CA PRO A 167 4.91 8.93 -23.21
C PRO A 167 4.92 7.39 -23.28
N GLU A 168 3.76 6.77 -23.29
CA GLU A 168 3.57 5.32 -23.22
C GLU A 168 4.40 4.57 -24.28
N ALA A 169 4.38 5.03 -25.53
CA ALA A 169 5.15 4.43 -26.62
C ALA A 169 6.67 4.40 -26.35
N LYS A 170 7.22 5.44 -25.69
CA LYS A 170 8.63 5.47 -25.31
C LYS A 170 8.96 4.54 -24.15
N ILE A 171 8.02 4.38 -23.22
CA ILE A 171 8.16 3.43 -22.11
C ILE A 171 8.14 2.00 -22.66
N GLU A 172 7.23 1.68 -23.55
CA GLU A 172 7.17 0.37 -24.22
C GLU A 172 8.43 0.06 -25.02
N GLU A 173 8.94 1.01 -25.78
CA GLU A 173 10.21 0.88 -26.52
C GLU A 173 11.39 0.62 -25.58
N PHE A 174 11.46 1.37 -24.48
CA PHE A 174 12.48 1.17 -23.45
C PHE A 174 12.41 -0.24 -22.84
N ILE A 175 11.22 -0.68 -22.46
CA ILE A 175 10.99 -2.02 -21.90
C ILE A 175 11.38 -3.09 -22.90
N ALA A 176 10.95 -2.97 -24.17
CA ALA A 176 11.27 -3.94 -25.21
C ALA A 176 12.79 -4.07 -25.44
N ARG A 177 13.52 -2.95 -25.39
CA ARG A 177 14.97 -2.91 -25.57
C ARG A 177 15.75 -3.55 -24.42
N HIS A 178 15.22 -3.47 -23.17
CA HIS A 178 15.90 -3.95 -21.96
C HIS A 178 15.29 -5.24 -21.39
N ARG A 179 14.40 -5.90 -22.12
CA ARG A 179 13.71 -7.11 -21.70
C ARG A 179 14.61 -8.34 -21.54
N SER A 180 15.79 -8.31 -22.09
CA SER A 180 16.78 -9.41 -22.13
C SER A 180 18.04 -9.12 -21.32
N ALA A 181 18.06 -8.06 -20.53
CA ALA A 181 19.20 -7.72 -19.68
C ALA A 181 19.02 -8.21 -18.25
#